data_7d198651e6e843c1de679093555d2745
#
_entry.id   7d198651e6e843c1de679093555d2745
#
_cell.length_a   1.000
_cell.length_b   1.000
_cell.length_c   1.000
_cell.angle_alpha   90.00
_cell.angle_beta   90.00
_cell.angle_gamma   90.00
#
_symmetry.space_group_name_H-M   'P 1'
#
loop_
_entity.id
_entity.type
_entity.pdbx_description
1 polymer ?
#
loop_
_entity_poly.entity_id
_entity_poly.type
_entity_poly.pdbx_seq_one_letter_code
_entity_poly.pdbx_strand_id
1 'polypeptide(L)'
;MSNSIVHDVTLQVELTNGNDGRGNKWFSSAKIRKSMESLLFGHSRTPWDFPTRVVVTRILGPGQRLWDSSSILRGNWKEIEDALVCLGWWHDDGPKWIEKTEGEQDASQRDNGPAVRVQVYRTES
;
A
#
# COMPACT_ATOMS: atom_id res chain seq x y z
N MET A 1 24.88 2.90 -4.85
CA MET A 1 23.95 3.98 -4.57
C MET A 1 22.96 3.56 -3.54
N SER A 2 22.81 4.35 -2.53
CA SER A 2 21.86 4.05 -1.49
C SER A 2 20.56 4.82 -1.72
N ASN A 3 19.45 4.17 -1.42
CA ASN A 3 18.15 4.81 -1.41
C ASN A 3 17.84 5.24 0.01
N SER A 4 17.44 6.47 0.17
CA SER A 4 17.11 7.01 1.49
C SER A 4 15.63 6.83 1.75
N ILE A 5 15.30 6.28 2.92
CA ILE A 5 13.91 6.19 3.31
C ILE A 5 13.39 7.58 3.66
N VAL A 6 12.26 7.96 3.07
CA VAL A 6 11.67 9.27 3.31
C VAL A 6 10.34 9.18 4.06
N HIS A 7 9.76 7.97 4.14
CA HIS A 7 8.50 7.77 4.86
C HIS A 7 8.36 6.31 5.23
N ASP A 8 7.83 6.05 6.42
CA ASP A 8 7.62 4.70 6.92
C ASP A 8 6.43 4.76 7.86
N VAL A 9 5.32 4.18 7.44
CA VAL A 9 4.09 4.25 8.22
C VAL A 9 3.33 2.94 8.11
N THR A 10 2.62 2.59 9.18
CA THR A 10 1.73 1.44 9.18
C THR A 10 0.30 1.94 9.09
N LEU A 11 -0.39 1.50 8.03
CA LEU A 11 -1.78 1.86 7.78
C LEU A 11 -2.67 0.79 8.38
N GLN A 12 -3.69 1.23 9.12
CA GLN A 12 -4.61 0.29 9.79
C GLN A 12 -5.71 -0.15 8.82
N VAL A 13 -5.30 -0.77 7.74
CA VAL A 13 -6.20 -1.36 6.75
C VAL A 13 -5.70 -2.75 6.42
N GLU A 14 -6.60 -3.60 5.97
CA GLU A 14 -6.26 -4.96 5.62
C GLU A 14 -5.98 -5.07 4.12
N LEU A 15 -4.84 -5.67 3.78
CA LEU A 15 -4.51 -5.95 2.39
C LEU A 15 -5.21 -7.24 1.97
N THR A 16 -5.85 -7.23 0.81
CA THR A 16 -6.48 -8.42 0.24
C THR A 16 -5.66 -8.92 -0.94
N ASN A 17 -5.82 -10.18 -1.30
CA ASN A 17 -5.18 -10.71 -2.50
C ASN A 17 -6.23 -10.83 -3.62
N GLY A 18 -5.77 -11.10 -4.83
CA GLY A 18 -6.67 -11.18 -5.97
C GLY A 18 -7.65 -12.34 -5.94
N ASN A 19 -7.49 -13.27 -4.99
CA ASN A 19 -8.36 -14.44 -4.87
C ASN A 19 -9.54 -14.22 -3.93
N ASP A 20 -9.59 -13.08 -3.26
CA ASP A 20 -10.64 -12.77 -2.29
C ASP A 20 -11.82 -12.04 -2.93
N GLY A 21 -11.94 -12.13 -4.25
CA GLY A 21 -12.94 -11.34 -4.97
C GLY A 21 -14.37 -11.83 -4.87
N ARG A 22 -14.62 -12.98 -4.26
CA ARG A 22 -15.97 -13.50 -4.17
C ARG A 22 -16.82 -12.62 -3.27
N GLY A 23 -17.97 -12.24 -3.77
CA GLY A 23 -18.85 -11.37 -3.03
C GLY A 23 -18.53 -9.90 -3.13
N ASN A 24 -17.43 -9.56 -3.78
CA ASN A 24 -17.03 -8.16 -3.93
C ASN A 24 -17.44 -7.57 -5.27
N LYS A 25 -18.29 -8.25 -5.99
CA LYS A 25 -18.70 -7.82 -7.33
C LYS A 25 -19.49 -6.53 -7.34
N TRP A 26 -20.12 -6.22 -6.24
CA TRP A 26 -20.94 -5.01 -6.14
C TRP A 26 -20.11 -3.76 -5.90
N PHE A 27 -18.86 -3.91 -5.48
CA PHE A 27 -18.04 -2.76 -5.14
C PHE A 27 -17.12 -2.42 -6.29
N SER A 28 -17.32 -1.26 -6.89
CA SER A 28 -16.39 -0.77 -7.90
C SER A 28 -15.08 -0.35 -7.23
N SER A 29 -14.01 -0.30 -8.02
CA SER A 29 -12.71 0.19 -7.53
C SER A 29 -12.84 1.62 -7.01
N ALA A 30 -13.69 2.44 -7.63
CA ALA A 30 -13.91 3.81 -7.17
C ALA A 30 -14.50 3.85 -5.77
N LYS A 31 -15.41 2.93 -5.47
CA LYS A 31 -16.04 2.86 -4.15
C LYS A 31 -15.06 2.41 -3.09
N ILE A 32 -14.26 1.40 -3.42
CA ILE A 32 -13.20 0.92 -2.53
C ILE A 32 -12.20 2.04 -2.26
N ARG A 33 -11.79 2.75 -3.31
CA ARG A 33 -10.85 3.85 -3.18
C ARG A 33 -11.40 4.94 -2.26
N LYS A 34 -12.67 5.30 -2.40
CA LYS A 34 -13.28 6.32 -1.54
C LYS A 34 -13.29 5.90 -0.09
N SER A 35 -13.57 4.63 0.18
CA SER A 35 -13.53 4.11 1.54
C SER A 35 -12.12 4.23 2.10
N MET A 36 -11.12 3.90 1.29
CA MET A 36 -9.72 4.01 1.71
C MET A 36 -9.31 5.46 1.96
N GLU A 37 -9.78 6.39 1.13
CA GLU A 37 -9.49 7.82 1.35
C GLU A 37 -10.01 8.27 2.71
N SER A 38 -11.21 7.85 3.08
CA SER A 38 -11.77 8.19 4.38
C SER A 38 -10.95 7.60 5.52
N LEU A 39 -10.58 6.32 5.40
CA LEU A 39 -9.82 5.64 6.44
C LEU A 39 -8.41 6.22 6.60
N LEU A 40 -7.82 6.67 5.51
CA LEU A 40 -6.43 7.11 5.50
C LEU A 40 -6.27 8.62 5.49
N PHE A 41 -7.35 9.36 5.68
CA PHE A 41 -7.33 10.83 5.58
C PHE A 41 -6.27 11.47 6.49
N GLY A 42 -6.04 10.89 7.66
CA GLY A 42 -5.04 11.39 8.60
C GLY A 42 -3.61 11.29 8.08
N HIS A 43 -3.39 10.56 6.99
CA HIS A 43 -2.07 10.40 6.38
C HIS A 43 -1.86 11.31 5.19
N SER A 44 -2.69 12.33 5.02
CA SER A 44 -2.56 13.30 3.92
C SER A 44 -1.23 14.05 4.02
N ARG A 45 -0.66 14.39 2.88
CA ARG A 45 0.61 15.11 2.86
C ARG A 45 0.81 15.83 1.53
N THR A 46 1.92 16.54 1.41
CA THR A 46 2.35 17.18 0.17
C THR A 46 3.17 16.18 -0.65
N PRO A 47 2.95 16.08 -1.97
CA PRO A 47 3.67 15.10 -2.79
C PRO A 47 5.18 15.29 -2.76
N TRP A 48 5.89 14.17 -2.84
CA TRP A 48 7.33 14.20 -3.01
C TRP A 48 7.67 14.66 -4.43
N ASP A 49 8.72 15.46 -4.56
CA ASP A 49 9.14 16.01 -5.85
C ASP A 49 10.34 15.26 -6.42
N PHE A 50 10.41 13.96 -6.20
CA PHE A 50 11.50 13.12 -6.70
C PHE A 50 10.97 11.71 -6.91
N PRO A 51 11.65 10.90 -7.71
CA PRO A 51 11.24 9.51 -7.92
C PRO A 51 11.36 8.71 -6.63
N THR A 52 10.46 7.75 -6.46
CA THR A 52 10.43 6.92 -5.26
C THR A 52 10.35 5.44 -5.60
N ARG A 53 10.75 4.62 -4.63
CA ARG A 53 10.54 3.18 -4.62
C ARG A 53 9.69 2.88 -3.40
N VAL A 54 8.70 2.02 -3.57
CA VAL A 54 7.73 1.74 -2.51
C VAL A 54 7.81 0.28 -2.11
N VAL A 55 7.89 0.01 -0.81
CA VAL A 55 7.82 -1.34 -0.28
C VAL A 55 6.55 -1.45 0.54
N VAL A 56 5.69 -2.39 0.15
CA VAL A 56 4.40 -2.64 0.77
C VAL A 56 4.49 -3.94 1.54
N THR A 57 4.40 -3.89 2.85
CA THR A 57 4.49 -5.08 3.69
C THR A 57 3.13 -5.39 4.29
N ARG A 58 2.63 -6.58 3.97
CA ARG A 58 1.42 -7.09 4.61
C ARG A 58 1.80 -7.58 6.01
N ILE A 59 1.22 -6.95 7.03
CA ILE A 59 1.40 -7.39 8.42
C ILE A 59 0.24 -8.32 8.72
N LEU A 60 0.54 -9.60 8.97
CA LEU A 60 -0.48 -10.60 9.21
C LEU A 60 -1.10 -10.42 10.59
N GLY A 61 -2.41 -10.62 10.65
CA GLY A 61 -3.12 -10.69 11.92
C GLY A 61 -3.16 -12.11 12.46
N PRO A 62 -3.72 -12.30 13.65
CA PRO A 62 -3.85 -13.63 14.23
C PRO A 62 -4.65 -14.56 13.30
N GLY A 63 -4.16 -15.76 13.12
CA GLY A 63 -4.85 -16.76 12.29
C GLY A 63 -4.67 -16.61 10.79
N GLN A 64 -4.08 -15.54 10.32
CA GLN A 64 -3.86 -15.37 8.89
C GLN A 64 -2.65 -16.18 8.43
N ARG A 65 -2.68 -16.57 7.16
CA ARG A 65 -1.60 -17.36 6.56
C ARG A 65 -0.83 -16.53 5.56
N LEU A 66 0.44 -16.92 5.35
CA LEU A 66 1.25 -16.30 4.32
C LEU A 66 0.65 -16.56 2.94
N TRP A 67 0.73 -15.58 2.08
CA TRP A 67 0.33 -15.69 0.68
C TRP A 67 1.55 -16.00 -0.18
N ASP A 68 1.32 -16.40 -1.43
CA ASP A 68 2.39 -16.42 -2.41
C ASP A 68 2.92 -15.00 -2.57
N SER A 69 4.23 -14.88 -2.73
CA SER A 69 4.87 -13.56 -2.82
C SER A 69 4.27 -12.70 -3.94
N SER A 70 3.83 -13.34 -5.03
CA SER A 70 3.26 -12.61 -6.16
C SER A 70 1.85 -12.09 -5.88
N SER A 71 1.21 -12.49 -4.78
CA SER A 71 -0.16 -12.10 -4.48
C SER A 71 -0.28 -10.79 -3.70
N ILE A 72 0.83 -10.30 -3.13
CA ILE A 72 0.77 -9.15 -2.21
C ILE A 72 0.16 -7.91 -2.87
N LEU A 73 0.50 -7.66 -4.11
CA LEU A 73 0.06 -6.45 -4.80
C LEU A 73 -1.15 -6.67 -5.72
N ARG A 74 -1.73 -7.87 -5.72
CA ARG A 74 -2.81 -8.21 -6.67
C ARG A 74 -4.21 -7.82 -6.23
N GLY A 75 -4.41 -7.64 -4.93
CA GLY A 75 -5.75 -7.37 -4.42
C GLY A 75 -6.05 -5.88 -4.40
N ASN A 76 -6.25 -5.35 -3.21
CA ASN A 76 -6.69 -3.98 -3.05
C ASN A 76 -5.56 -2.96 -2.94
N TRP A 77 -4.30 -3.37 -3.21
CA TRP A 77 -3.21 -2.39 -3.16
C TRP A 77 -3.43 -1.24 -4.14
N LYS A 78 -3.95 -1.53 -5.33
CA LYS A 78 -4.18 -0.47 -6.32
C LYS A 78 -5.13 0.60 -5.78
N GLU A 79 -6.19 0.20 -5.10
CA GLU A 79 -7.14 1.15 -4.51
C GLU A 79 -6.51 1.92 -3.35
N ILE A 80 -5.67 1.26 -2.56
CA ILE A 80 -4.93 1.95 -1.49
C ILE A 80 -3.97 2.96 -2.10
N GLU A 81 -3.23 2.58 -3.12
CA GLU A 81 -2.31 3.47 -3.81
C GLU A 81 -3.04 4.68 -4.38
N ASP A 82 -4.17 4.45 -5.06
CA ASP A 82 -4.96 5.54 -5.63
C ASP A 82 -5.45 6.49 -4.54
N ALA A 83 -5.85 5.95 -3.39
CA ALA A 83 -6.26 6.77 -2.26
C ALA A 83 -5.10 7.61 -1.74
N LEU A 84 -3.92 7.03 -1.62
CA LEU A 84 -2.74 7.76 -1.17
C LEU A 84 -2.35 8.86 -2.15
N VAL A 85 -2.49 8.62 -3.45
CA VAL A 85 -2.28 9.66 -4.45
C VAL A 85 -3.27 10.81 -4.22
N CYS A 86 -4.54 10.51 -4.02
CA CYS A 86 -5.55 11.54 -3.73
C CYS A 86 -5.23 12.30 -2.45
N LEU A 87 -4.60 11.67 -1.49
CA LEU A 87 -4.23 12.30 -0.21
C LEU A 87 -2.88 13.02 -0.28
N GLY A 88 -2.29 13.09 -1.46
CA GLY A 88 -1.12 13.92 -1.69
C GLY A 88 0.23 13.23 -1.55
N TRP A 89 0.29 11.90 -1.54
CA TRP A 89 1.58 11.21 -1.41
C TRP A 89 2.44 11.37 -2.65
N TRP A 90 1.84 11.24 -3.83
CA TRP A 90 2.54 11.39 -5.11
C TRP A 90 1.69 12.28 -6.03
N HIS A 91 2.35 12.91 -7.00
CA HIS A 91 1.63 13.72 -7.99
C HIS A 91 0.69 12.85 -8.83
N ASP A 92 1.12 11.63 -9.14
CA ASP A 92 0.30 10.58 -9.73
C ASP A 92 0.99 9.24 -9.51
N ASP A 93 0.41 8.16 -10.02
CA ASP A 93 0.97 6.82 -9.84
C ASP A 93 1.87 6.37 -10.99
N GLY A 94 2.26 7.30 -11.85
CA GLY A 94 3.10 6.97 -13.00
C GLY A 94 4.55 6.68 -12.62
N PRO A 95 5.29 6.09 -13.57
CA PRO A 95 6.67 5.66 -13.29
C PRO A 95 7.65 6.78 -13.04
N LYS A 96 7.28 8.00 -13.35
CA LYS A 96 8.10 9.16 -13.01
C LYS A 96 8.23 9.33 -11.49
N TRP A 97 7.17 9.00 -10.77
CA TRP A 97 7.10 9.21 -9.32
C TRP A 97 7.22 7.92 -8.52
N ILE A 98 6.71 6.81 -9.06
CA ILE A 98 6.82 5.49 -8.43
C ILE A 98 7.54 4.58 -9.41
N GLU A 99 8.85 4.47 -9.26
CA GLU A 99 9.67 3.68 -10.17
C GLU A 99 9.48 2.20 -9.98
N LYS A 100 9.20 1.77 -8.74
CA LYS A 100 9.07 0.37 -8.43
C LYS A 100 8.25 0.19 -7.17
N THR A 101 7.39 -0.83 -7.16
CA THR A 101 6.65 -1.23 -5.97
C THR A 101 6.95 -2.69 -5.70
N GLU A 102 7.30 -3.00 -4.45
CA GLU A 102 7.63 -4.36 -4.02
C GLU A 102 6.69 -4.77 -2.90
N GLY A 103 6.28 -6.05 -2.91
CA GLY A 103 5.40 -6.59 -1.88
C GLY A 103 6.15 -7.54 -0.96
N GLU A 104 5.89 -7.42 0.33
CA GLU A 104 6.50 -8.29 1.36
C GLU A 104 5.45 -8.69 2.39
N GLN A 105 5.81 -9.61 3.25
CA GLN A 105 4.93 -10.06 4.32
C GLN A 105 5.71 -10.16 5.63
N ASP A 106 5.01 -9.89 6.73
CA ASP A 106 5.59 -9.96 8.07
C ASP A 106 4.60 -10.67 8.99
N ALA A 107 4.97 -11.87 9.43
CA ALA A 107 4.16 -12.67 10.35
C ALA A 107 4.66 -12.55 11.79
N SER A 108 5.65 -11.69 12.06
CA SER A 108 6.25 -11.57 13.38
C SER A 108 5.51 -10.61 14.30
N GLN A 109 4.51 -9.89 13.79
CA GLN A 109 3.78 -8.86 14.53
C GLN A 109 2.28 -9.11 14.51
N ARG A 110 1.86 -10.33 14.71
CA ARG A 110 0.44 -10.68 14.54
C ARG A 110 -0.49 -9.88 15.44
N ASP A 111 -0.03 -9.44 16.59
CA ASP A 111 -0.85 -8.63 17.49
C ASP A 111 -1.09 -7.23 16.95
N ASN A 112 -0.28 -6.79 16.00
CA ASN A 112 -0.42 -5.47 15.37
C ASN A 112 -1.17 -5.53 14.05
N GLY A 113 -1.50 -6.71 13.57
CA GLY A 113 -2.19 -6.88 12.29
C GLY A 113 -3.65 -7.26 12.46
N PRO A 114 -4.39 -7.34 11.36
CA PRO A 114 -3.89 -7.09 10.01
C PRO A 114 -3.66 -5.61 9.74
N ALA A 115 -2.59 -5.33 9.02
CA ALA A 115 -2.22 -3.95 8.71
C ALA A 115 -1.33 -3.94 7.47
N VAL A 116 -1.01 -2.75 6.98
CA VAL A 116 -0.13 -2.58 5.82
C VAL A 116 0.93 -1.56 6.18
N ARG A 117 2.19 -1.97 6.12
CA ARG A 117 3.29 -1.04 6.29
C ARG A 117 3.76 -0.55 4.94
N VAL A 118 3.87 0.75 4.78
CA VAL A 118 4.31 1.36 3.53
C VAL A 118 5.59 2.12 3.80
N GLN A 119 6.65 1.71 3.12
CA GLN A 119 7.95 2.39 3.21
C GLN A 119 8.25 3.00 1.85
N VAL A 120 8.56 4.28 1.86
CA VAL A 120 8.85 5.03 0.64
C VAL A 120 10.31 5.46 0.69
N TYR A 121 11.03 5.17 -0.38
CA TYR A 121 12.44 5.47 -0.52
C TYR A 121 12.64 6.44 -1.68
N ARG A 122 13.48 7.44 -1.48
CA ARG A 122 13.91 8.29 -2.59
C ARG A 122 14.94 7.52 -3.40
N THR A 123 14.72 7.44 -4.71
CA THR A 123 15.69 6.80 -5.59
C THR A 123 16.68 7.83 -6.10
N GLU A 124 17.93 7.40 -6.23
CA GLU A 124 18.97 8.23 -6.80
C GLU A 124 19.08 7.92 -8.28
N SER A 125 19.07 8.93 -9.08
CA SER A 125 19.18 8.75 -10.53
C SER A 125 20.49 9.32 -11.06
#